data_527040a3a3a66b37aec92559d28d029d
#
_entry.id   527040a3a3a66b37aec92559d28d029d
#
_cell.length_a   1.000
_cell.length_b   1.000
_cell.length_c   1.000
_cell.angle_alpha   90.00
_cell.angle_beta   90.00
_cell.angle_gamma   90.00
#
_symmetry.space_group_name_H-M   'P 1'
#
loop_
_entity.id
_entity.type
_entity.pdbx_description
1 polymer ?
#
loop_
_entity_poly.entity_id
_entity_poly.type
_entity_poly.pdbx_seq_one_letter_code
_entity_poly.pdbx_strand_id
1 'polypeptide(L)'
;MLTNTQVSHFMTTELVTVHPDDTMDKVRDLFEANDFHHLPVVRDEILVGVVSTRELLKLTRNIGTKYDKKIDDDYLSSILVGEVMNKELITIGPGENIYKAIEKFNQGYFHSLPVVYEGKLVGLITSTDLIRFMYNELKGERFLF
;
A
#
# COMPACT_ATOMS: atom_id res chain seq x y z
N MET A 1 25.70 0.30 -7.29
CA MET A 1 25.13 -0.98 -7.73
C MET A 1 23.77 -1.19 -7.12
N LEU A 2 22.81 -1.63 -7.91
CA LEU A 2 21.45 -1.99 -7.50
C LEU A 2 21.43 -2.90 -6.25
N THR A 3 22.36 -3.85 -6.20
CA THR A 3 22.39 -4.89 -5.16
C THR A 3 22.75 -4.40 -3.75
N ASN A 4 23.29 -3.20 -3.60
CA ASN A 4 23.69 -2.66 -2.31
C ASN A 4 22.74 -1.57 -1.78
N THR A 5 21.65 -1.30 -2.50
CA THR A 5 20.71 -0.28 -2.09
C THR A 5 19.77 -0.82 -1.02
N GLN A 6 19.66 -0.09 0.10
CA GLN A 6 18.72 -0.41 1.16
C GLN A 6 17.32 0.13 0.83
N VAL A 7 16.32 -0.54 1.32
CA VAL A 7 14.91 -0.19 1.19
C VAL A 7 14.63 1.25 1.60
N SER A 8 15.26 1.73 2.67
CA SER A 8 15.10 3.10 3.15
C SER A 8 15.46 4.18 2.14
N HIS A 9 16.29 3.87 1.13
CA HIS A 9 16.72 4.84 0.13
C HIS A 9 15.65 5.14 -0.94
N PHE A 10 14.68 4.27 -1.13
CA PHE A 10 13.67 4.46 -2.19
C PHE A 10 12.23 4.26 -1.72
N MET A 11 12.00 3.96 -0.43
CA MET A 11 10.66 3.85 0.12
C MET A 11 9.96 5.21 0.18
N THR A 12 8.65 5.20 0.06
CA THR A 12 7.81 6.37 0.31
C THR A 12 7.64 6.55 1.82
N THR A 13 7.91 7.74 2.32
CA THR A 13 7.83 8.08 3.76
C THR A 13 6.67 9.00 4.11
N GLU A 14 6.17 9.78 3.16
CA GLU A 14 4.96 10.59 3.34
C GLU A 14 3.74 9.70 3.14
N LEU A 15 3.30 9.06 4.23
CA LEU A 15 2.26 8.05 4.18
C LEU A 15 0.91 8.62 4.57
N VAL A 16 -0.10 8.29 3.78
CA VAL A 16 -1.50 8.40 4.18
C VAL A 16 -1.90 7.05 4.78
N THR A 17 -2.38 7.06 5.99
CA THR A 17 -2.81 5.87 6.71
C THR A 17 -4.25 6.01 7.20
N VAL A 18 -4.87 4.89 7.53
CA VAL A 18 -6.18 4.86 8.17
C VAL A 18 -6.12 4.03 9.44
N HIS A 19 -7.11 4.23 10.30
CA HIS A 19 -7.29 3.49 11.54
C HIS A 19 -8.29 2.35 11.31
N PRO A 20 -8.19 1.22 12.02
CA PRO A 20 -9.16 0.13 11.86
C PRO A 20 -10.60 0.52 12.21
N ASP A 21 -10.80 1.55 13.03
CA ASP A 21 -12.14 2.06 13.36
C ASP A 21 -12.64 3.14 12.37
N ASP A 22 -11.83 3.51 11.38
CA ASP A 22 -12.30 4.33 10.27
C ASP A 22 -13.28 3.53 9.40
N THR A 23 -14.13 4.24 8.66
CA THR A 23 -15.15 3.63 7.82
C THR A 23 -14.71 3.56 6.35
N MET A 24 -15.31 2.66 5.59
CA MET A 24 -14.91 2.42 4.20
C MET A 24 -15.29 3.54 3.24
N ASP A 25 -16.26 4.39 3.57
CA ASP A 25 -16.53 5.62 2.81
C ASP A 25 -15.35 6.59 2.85
N LYS A 26 -14.68 6.71 4.01
CA LYS A 26 -13.44 7.48 4.13
C LYS A 26 -12.33 6.91 3.24
N VAL A 27 -12.19 5.60 3.20
CA VAL A 27 -11.22 4.92 2.32
C VAL A 27 -11.50 5.21 0.86
N ARG A 28 -12.76 5.10 0.44
CA ARG A 28 -13.19 5.45 -0.92
C ARG A 28 -12.80 6.90 -1.27
N ASP A 29 -13.10 7.84 -0.40
CA ASP A 29 -12.81 9.25 -0.62
C ASP A 29 -11.30 9.50 -0.76
N LEU A 30 -10.48 8.81 0.03
CA LEU A 30 -9.04 8.90 -0.07
C LEU A 30 -8.51 8.36 -1.41
N PHE A 31 -9.05 7.24 -1.87
CA PHE A 31 -8.66 6.68 -3.18
C PHE A 31 -9.11 7.57 -4.35
N GLU A 32 -10.28 8.18 -4.25
CA GLU A 32 -10.77 9.10 -5.28
C GLU A 32 -9.96 10.39 -5.34
N ALA A 33 -9.46 10.87 -4.21
CA ALA A 33 -8.70 12.12 -4.12
C ALA A 33 -7.21 11.97 -4.44
N ASN A 34 -6.69 10.76 -4.58
CA ASN A 34 -5.27 10.47 -4.73
C ASN A 34 -5.02 9.35 -5.75
N ASP A 35 -3.77 9.23 -6.20
CA ASP A 35 -3.37 8.21 -7.18
C ASP A 35 -2.88 6.90 -6.55
N PHE A 36 -2.83 6.81 -5.24
CA PHE A 36 -2.41 5.56 -4.60
C PHE A 36 -3.55 4.53 -4.55
N HIS A 37 -3.18 3.26 -4.46
CA HIS A 37 -4.11 2.12 -4.48
C HIS A 37 -4.07 1.26 -3.21
N HIS A 38 -3.24 1.64 -2.24
CA HIS A 38 -3.01 0.91 -1.00
C HIS A 38 -2.95 1.89 0.16
N LEU A 39 -3.62 1.55 1.25
CA LEU A 39 -3.59 2.33 2.49
C LEU A 39 -3.17 1.41 3.64
N PRO A 40 -2.05 1.69 4.27
CA PRO A 40 -1.70 1.01 5.52
C PRO A 40 -2.72 1.35 6.60
N VAL A 41 -3.07 0.35 7.40
CA VAL A 41 -3.97 0.49 8.54
C VAL A 41 -3.13 0.42 9.81
N VAL A 42 -3.16 1.47 10.61
CA VAL A 42 -2.32 1.57 11.82
C VAL A 42 -3.18 1.87 13.05
N ARG A 43 -2.74 1.29 14.16
CA ARG A 43 -3.25 1.60 15.50
C ARG A 43 -2.03 1.95 16.36
N ASP A 44 -1.98 3.16 16.90
CA ASP A 44 -0.86 3.65 17.72
C ASP A 44 0.50 3.43 17.04
N GLU A 45 0.61 3.82 15.78
CA GLU A 45 1.78 3.67 14.91
C GLU A 45 2.11 2.22 14.50
N ILE A 46 1.42 1.22 15.09
CA ILE A 46 1.63 -0.19 14.77
C ILE A 46 0.79 -0.57 13.56
N LEU A 47 1.44 -1.17 12.57
CA LEU A 47 0.75 -1.70 11.39
C LEU A 47 -0.11 -2.90 11.78
N VAL A 48 -1.41 -2.81 11.48
CA VAL A 48 -2.37 -3.89 11.78
C VAL A 48 -3.03 -4.47 10.53
N GLY A 49 -2.91 -3.81 9.40
CA GLY A 49 -3.49 -4.29 8.15
C GLY A 49 -3.13 -3.39 6.96
N VAL A 50 -3.60 -3.79 5.79
CA VAL A 50 -3.56 -2.98 4.56
C VAL A 50 -4.93 -3.09 3.90
N VAL A 51 -5.45 -1.96 3.45
CA VAL A 51 -6.66 -1.92 2.63
C VAL A 51 -6.30 -1.36 1.26
N SER A 52 -6.76 -2.03 0.20
CA SER A 52 -6.49 -1.63 -1.17
C SER A 52 -7.79 -1.33 -1.92
N THR A 53 -7.65 -0.78 -3.12
CA THR A 53 -8.78 -0.60 -4.04
C THR A 53 -9.51 -1.91 -4.32
N ARG A 54 -8.81 -3.05 -4.21
CA ARG A 54 -9.40 -4.38 -4.39
C ARG A 54 -10.45 -4.70 -3.33
N GLU A 55 -10.19 -4.40 -2.05
CA GLU A 55 -11.16 -4.59 -0.97
C GLU A 55 -12.39 -3.70 -1.19
N LEU A 56 -12.17 -2.44 -1.59
CA LEU A 56 -13.26 -1.51 -1.91
C LEU A 56 -14.12 -2.03 -3.06
N LEU A 57 -13.50 -2.51 -4.15
CA LEU A 57 -14.23 -3.07 -5.29
C LEU A 57 -15.06 -4.30 -4.93
N LYS A 58 -14.57 -5.16 -4.04
CA LYS A 58 -15.33 -6.32 -3.56
C LYS A 58 -16.61 -5.90 -2.86
N LEU A 59 -16.57 -4.83 -2.08
CA LEU A 59 -17.74 -4.31 -1.38
C LEU A 59 -18.77 -3.70 -2.35
N THR A 60 -18.29 -2.95 -3.34
CA THR A 60 -19.16 -2.23 -4.29
C THR A 60 -19.78 -3.13 -5.36
N ARG A 61 -19.22 -4.30 -5.63
CA ARG A 61 -19.81 -5.30 -6.56
C ARG A 61 -21.19 -5.78 -6.14
N ASN A 62 -21.52 -5.69 -4.86
CA ASN A 62 -22.77 -6.18 -4.31
C ASN A 62 -23.87 -5.11 -4.27
N ILE A 63 -23.61 -3.88 -4.73
CA ILE A 63 -24.52 -2.73 -4.64
C ILE A 63 -25.35 -2.53 -5.92
N GLY A 64 -25.55 -3.56 -6.73
CA GLY A 64 -26.43 -3.50 -7.91
C GLY A 64 -25.87 -2.74 -9.12
N THR A 65 -26.66 -2.69 -10.21
CA THR A 65 -26.22 -2.19 -11.53
C THR A 65 -26.27 -0.68 -11.70
N LYS A 66 -26.85 0.06 -10.75
CA LYS A 66 -26.90 1.54 -10.80
C LYS A 66 -26.09 2.12 -9.65
N TYR A 67 -25.10 2.93 -10.00
CA TYR A 67 -24.34 3.71 -9.04
C TYR A 67 -25.25 4.77 -8.41
N ASP A 68 -25.56 4.59 -7.14
CA ASP A 68 -26.22 5.61 -6.31
C ASP A 68 -25.26 5.97 -5.20
N LYS A 69 -24.68 7.17 -5.25
CA LYS A 69 -23.72 7.65 -4.29
C LYS A 69 -24.24 7.63 -2.84
N LYS A 70 -25.54 7.93 -2.65
CA LYS A 70 -26.13 7.96 -1.31
C LYS A 70 -26.24 6.56 -0.70
N ILE A 71 -26.63 5.56 -1.50
CA ILE A 71 -26.70 4.16 -1.05
C ILE A 71 -25.28 3.66 -0.79
N ASP A 72 -24.33 4.01 -1.64
CA ASP A 72 -22.92 3.68 -1.51
C ASP A 72 -22.34 4.30 -0.21
N ASP A 73 -22.61 5.59 0.05
CA ASP A 73 -22.18 6.26 1.28
C ASP A 73 -22.77 5.60 2.52
N ASP A 74 -24.08 5.33 2.53
CA ASP A 74 -24.75 4.70 3.67
C ASP A 74 -24.21 3.29 3.95
N TYR A 75 -23.96 2.53 2.88
CA TYR A 75 -23.41 1.18 2.99
C TYR A 75 -21.97 1.21 3.49
N LEU A 76 -21.10 1.98 2.84
CA LEU A 76 -19.67 2.04 3.17
C LEU A 76 -19.42 2.66 4.54
N SER A 77 -20.24 3.63 4.97
CA SER A 77 -20.13 4.24 6.30
C SER A 77 -20.51 3.27 7.43
N SER A 78 -21.18 2.17 7.12
CA SER A 78 -21.52 1.11 8.08
C SER A 78 -20.42 0.06 8.25
N ILE A 79 -19.39 0.09 7.41
CA ILE A 79 -18.32 -0.92 7.38
C ILE A 79 -17.03 -0.31 7.92
N LEU A 80 -16.44 -0.93 8.94
CA LEU A 80 -15.16 -0.52 9.49
C LEU A 80 -14.00 -1.10 8.68
N VAL A 81 -12.93 -0.33 8.54
CA VAL A 81 -11.70 -0.77 7.87
C VAL A 81 -11.18 -2.08 8.45
N GLY A 82 -11.22 -2.21 9.79
CA GLY A 82 -10.76 -3.42 10.48
C GLY A 82 -11.50 -4.70 10.11
N GLU A 83 -12.75 -4.57 9.60
CA GLU A 83 -13.56 -5.73 9.20
C GLU A 83 -13.14 -6.29 7.82
N VAL A 84 -12.55 -5.45 6.97
CA VAL A 84 -12.26 -5.79 5.57
C VAL A 84 -10.77 -5.74 5.20
N MET A 85 -9.94 -5.12 6.02
CA MET A 85 -8.50 -5.02 5.77
C MET A 85 -7.86 -6.39 5.65
N ASN A 86 -6.80 -6.49 4.84
CA ASN A 86 -5.96 -7.67 4.79
C ASN A 86 -5.03 -7.70 6.00
N LYS A 87 -5.14 -8.74 6.82
CA LYS A 87 -4.34 -8.95 8.03
C LYS A 87 -3.11 -9.84 7.81
N GLU A 88 -3.06 -10.53 6.68
CA GLU A 88 -1.90 -11.32 6.29
C GLU A 88 -0.83 -10.37 5.72
N LEU A 89 -0.01 -9.83 6.62
CA LEU A 89 0.95 -8.80 6.27
C LEU A 89 2.29 -9.40 5.91
N ILE A 90 2.75 -9.08 4.70
CA ILE A 90 4.13 -9.28 4.29
C ILE A 90 4.79 -7.92 4.38
N THR A 91 5.81 -7.80 5.23
CA THR A 91 6.52 -6.55 5.51
C THR A 91 8.01 -6.71 5.21
N ILE A 92 8.70 -5.57 5.19
CA ILE A 92 10.15 -5.54 5.00
C ILE A 92 10.74 -4.48 5.94
N GLY A 93 11.99 -4.68 6.37
CA GLY A 93 12.70 -3.70 7.18
C GLY A 93 13.38 -2.62 6.35
N PRO A 94 13.59 -1.40 6.90
CA PRO A 94 14.22 -0.30 6.17
C PRO A 94 15.69 -0.57 5.82
N GLY A 95 16.38 -1.37 6.63
CA GLY A 95 17.78 -1.76 6.40
C GLY A 95 17.97 -2.95 5.48
N GLU A 96 16.88 -3.58 5.03
CA GLU A 96 17.00 -4.71 4.11
C GLU A 96 17.34 -4.24 2.71
N ASN A 97 18.00 -5.12 1.95
CA ASN A 97 18.46 -4.85 0.60
C ASN A 97 17.30 -4.87 -0.40
N ILE A 98 17.41 -4.09 -1.46
CA ILE A 98 16.44 -4.03 -2.56
C ILE A 98 16.12 -5.42 -3.13
N TYR A 99 17.12 -6.31 -3.17
CA TYR A 99 16.92 -7.69 -3.64
C TYR A 99 15.82 -8.41 -2.84
N LYS A 100 15.77 -8.17 -1.53
CA LYS A 100 14.72 -8.74 -0.67
C LYS A 100 13.33 -8.23 -1.04
N ALA A 101 13.22 -6.96 -1.40
CA ALA A 101 11.95 -6.41 -1.88
C ALA A 101 11.52 -7.07 -3.21
N ILE A 102 12.47 -7.17 -4.15
CA ILE A 102 12.25 -7.83 -5.45
C ILE A 102 11.81 -9.29 -5.24
N GLU A 103 12.50 -10.01 -4.38
CA GLU A 103 12.21 -11.41 -4.06
C GLU A 103 10.78 -11.56 -3.51
N LYS A 104 10.38 -10.70 -2.58
CA LYS A 104 9.04 -10.71 -1.99
C LYS A 104 7.95 -10.43 -3.04
N PHE A 105 8.14 -9.41 -3.88
CA PHE A 105 7.21 -9.13 -4.98
C PHE A 105 7.13 -10.27 -5.99
N ASN A 106 8.25 -10.93 -6.26
CA ASN A 106 8.29 -12.04 -7.20
C ASN A 106 7.58 -13.30 -6.68
N GLN A 107 7.52 -13.48 -5.37
CA GLN A 107 6.90 -14.64 -4.73
C GLN A 107 5.40 -14.51 -4.50
N GLY A 108 4.83 -13.31 -4.60
CA GLY A 108 3.46 -13.03 -4.21
C GLY A 108 2.65 -12.27 -5.27
N TYR A 109 1.35 -12.21 -5.02
CA TYR A 109 0.38 -11.46 -5.83
C TYR A 109 0.03 -10.11 -5.21
N PHE A 110 0.98 -9.48 -4.56
CA PHE A 110 0.78 -8.18 -3.92
C PHE A 110 1.64 -7.12 -4.62
N HIS A 111 1.21 -5.87 -4.52
CA HIS A 111 1.83 -4.73 -5.20
C HIS A 111 2.38 -3.67 -4.26
N SER A 112 2.31 -3.91 -2.96
CA SER A 112 2.87 -3.02 -1.94
C SER A 112 3.48 -3.82 -0.80
N LEU A 113 4.57 -3.28 -0.25
CA LEU A 113 5.24 -3.81 0.94
C LEU A 113 5.32 -2.71 1.98
N PRO A 114 4.61 -2.83 3.09
CA PRO A 114 4.85 -1.94 4.23
C PRO A 114 6.27 -2.13 4.77
N VAL A 115 6.94 -1.02 5.06
CA VAL A 115 8.26 -1.01 5.68
C VAL A 115 8.07 -0.77 7.17
N VAL A 116 8.53 -1.73 7.97
CA VAL A 116 8.29 -1.76 9.42
C VAL A 116 9.62 -1.83 10.15
N TYR A 117 9.76 -1.01 11.19
CA TYR A 117 10.90 -1.02 12.09
C TYR A 117 10.41 -1.03 13.54
N GLU A 118 10.81 -2.04 14.30
CA GLU A 118 10.40 -2.23 15.71
C GLU A 118 8.86 -2.21 15.86
N GLY A 119 8.15 -2.85 14.92
CA GLY A 119 6.69 -2.92 14.90
C GLY A 119 5.98 -1.70 14.34
N LYS A 120 6.70 -0.59 14.13
CA LYS A 120 6.11 0.66 13.64
C LYS A 120 6.25 0.80 12.14
N LEU A 121 5.21 1.32 11.51
CA LEU A 121 5.23 1.64 10.08
C LEU A 121 6.14 2.86 9.85
N VAL A 122 7.18 2.69 9.02
CA VAL A 122 8.13 3.77 8.68
C VAL A 122 8.14 4.12 7.20
N GLY A 123 7.55 3.30 6.35
CA GLY A 123 7.51 3.57 4.92
C GLY A 123 6.62 2.58 4.18
N LEU A 124 6.54 2.77 2.88
CA LEU A 124 5.83 1.89 1.96
C LEU A 124 6.64 1.77 0.67
N ILE A 125 6.71 0.56 0.13
CA ILE A 125 7.27 0.32 -1.20
C ILE A 125 6.17 -0.27 -2.07
N THR A 126 5.96 0.32 -3.25
CA THR A 126 5.11 -0.27 -4.28
C THR A 126 5.96 -0.89 -5.38
N SER A 127 5.36 -1.78 -6.16
CA SER A 127 6.02 -2.31 -7.37
C SER A 127 6.38 -1.20 -8.35
N THR A 128 5.57 -0.14 -8.42
CA THR A 128 5.84 1.06 -9.25
C THR A 128 7.08 1.81 -8.77
N ASP A 129 7.24 1.98 -7.45
CA ASP A 129 8.44 2.61 -6.87
C ASP A 129 9.70 1.83 -7.27
N LEU A 130 9.63 0.51 -7.20
CA LEU A 130 10.73 -0.37 -7.55
C LEU A 130 11.08 -0.25 -9.04
N ILE A 131 10.08 -0.29 -9.93
CA ILE A 131 10.29 -0.12 -11.37
C ILE A 131 10.92 1.24 -11.68
N ARG A 132 10.43 2.31 -11.05
CA ARG A 132 10.98 3.66 -11.22
C ARG A 132 12.42 3.75 -10.77
N PHE A 133 12.75 3.16 -9.63
CA PHE A 133 14.11 3.09 -9.13
C PHE A 133 15.02 2.35 -10.12
N MET A 134 14.59 1.18 -10.58
CA MET A 134 15.35 0.39 -11.55
C MET A 134 15.55 1.14 -12.88
N TYR A 135 14.51 1.81 -13.36
CA TYR A 135 14.59 2.61 -14.57
C TYR A 135 15.65 3.73 -14.45
N ASN A 136 15.65 4.43 -13.33
CA ASN A 136 16.62 5.52 -13.11
C ASN A 136 18.06 4.99 -13.02
N GLU A 137 18.27 3.86 -12.38
CA GLU A 137 19.60 3.22 -12.28
C GLU A 137 20.10 2.78 -13.67
N LEU A 138 19.26 2.11 -14.43
CA LEU A 138 19.61 1.66 -15.79
C LEU A 138 19.87 2.84 -16.73
N LYS A 139 19.13 3.93 -16.59
CA LYS A 139 19.34 5.15 -17.36
C LYS A 139 20.68 5.79 -17.00
N GLY A 140 21.05 5.79 -15.72
CA GLY A 140 22.36 6.26 -15.25
C GLY A 140 23.51 5.45 -15.85
N GLU A 141 23.38 4.13 -15.88
CA GLU A 141 24.39 3.24 -16.47
C GLU A 141 24.57 3.46 -17.98
N ARG A 142 23.48 3.79 -18.69
CA ARG A 142 23.55 4.09 -20.14
C ARG A 142 24.40 5.30 -20.49
N PHE A 143 24.54 6.25 -19.58
CA PHE A 143 25.34 7.45 -19.80
C PHE A 143 26.81 7.28 -19.41
N LEU A 144 27.17 6.13 -18.85
CA LEU A 144 28.55 5.81 -18.48
C LEU A 144 29.32 5.09 -19.59
N PHE A 145 28.64 4.81 -20.70
CA PHE A 145 29.26 4.23 -21.88
C PHE A 145 29.43 5.30 -22.98
#